data_cc07306bc0b1e5336d6c7a54a44cb8ce
#
_entry.id   cc07306bc0b1e5336d6c7a54a44cb8ce
#
_cell.length_a   1.000
_cell.length_b   1.000
_cell.length_c   1.000
_cell.angle_alpha   90.00
_cell.angle_beta   90.00
_cell.angle_gamma   90.00
#
_symmetry.space_group_name_H-M   'P 1'
#
loop_
_entity.id
_entity.type
_entity.pdbx_description
1 polymer ?
#
loop_
_entity_poly.entity_id
_entity_poly.type
_entity_poly.pdbx_seq_one_letter_code
_entity_poly.pdbx_strand_id
1 'polypeptide(L)'
;MAGKPELQYDPYNLIITGVGGQGNVLASRMVGDMMARMGFFVTIGETFGASQRGGSVMSHLRISSESNLSPQIPKGSAHMVVALEPTEAIRILKDYGNPEIKVLCNTRPIHSIAVICGEQPYPSLYEIKNWINELSEKSWFLDTTEAAVTLGNPILGNTICVGALAGTGTLPLEREIFEHVISRKMSSDKVDINLSAYDTGVDMIRNITTNCP
;
A
#
# COMPACT_ATOMS: atom_id res chain seq x y z
N MET A 1 4.56 8.92 29.11
CA MET A 1 4.26 8.92 27.67
C MET A 1 5.30 8.02 27.02
N ALA A 2 4.89 6.96 26.33
CA ALA A 2 5.83 6.18 25.53
C ALA A 2 6.45 7.11 24.47
N GLY A 3 7.78 7.02 24.31
CA GLY A 3 8.48 7.84 23.32
C GLY A 3 7.97 7.53 21.91
N LYS A 4 8.03 8.51 21.02
CA LYS A 4 7.71 8.34 19.59
C LYS A 4 8.61 7.23 19.00
N PRO A 5 8.07 6.23 18.31
CA PRO A 5 8.89 5.19 17.71
C PRO A 5 9.85 5.79 16.65
N GLU A 6 11.01 5.18 16.52
CA GLU A 6 12.02 5.61 15.54
C GLU A 6 11.65 5.13 14.14
N LEU A 7 11.81 6.00 13.13
CA LEU A 7 11.68 5.63 11.73
C LEU A 7 13.00 5.10 11.19
N GLN A 8 12.97 4.07 10.34
CA GLN A 8 14.17 3.57 9.67
C GLN A 8 14.83 4.64 8.79
N TYR A 9 14.03 5.51 8.21
CA TYR A 9 14.43 6.68 7.41
C TYR A 9 13.62 7.90 7.82
N ASP A 10 14.22 9.09 7.86
CA ASP A 10 13.50 10.34 8.09
C ASP A 10 13.89 11.39 7.03
N PRO A 11 13.00 11.73 6.10
CA PRO A 11 11.61 11.25 6.00
C PRO A 11 11.50 9.82 5.48
N TYR A 12 10.51 9.07 5.98
CA TYR A 12 10.09 7.82 5.38
C TYR A 12 9.15 8.10 4.20
N ASN A 13 9.53 7.64 3.01
CA ASN A 13 8.83 7.88 1.76
C ASN A 13 8.07 6.61 1.33
N LEU A 14 6.75 6.61 1.46
CA LEU A 14 5.86 5.53 1.06
C LEU A 14 5.04 5.95 -0.16
N ILE A 15 4.93 5.08 -1.16
CA ILE A 15 3.99 5.25 -2.28
C ILE A 15 2.92 4.16 -2.20
N ILE A 16 1.65 4.57 -2.24
CA ILE A 16 0.52 3.66 -2.43
C ILE A 16 -0.02 3.89 -3.82
N THR A 17 -0.06 2.84 -4.64
CA THR A 17 -0.44 2.94 -6.05
C THR A 17 -1.42 1.85 -6.47
N GLY A 18 -2.13 2.10 -7.54
CA GLY A 18 -3.10 1.19 -8.14
C GLY A 18 -3.93 1.89 -9.20
N VAL A 19 -5.08 1.34 -9.52
CA VAL A 19 -6.01 1.95 -10.47
C VAL A 19 -7.21 2.58 -9.77
N GLY A 20 -7.84 3.53 -10.43
CA GLY A 20 -9.03 4.21 -9.92
C GLY A 20 -10.16 3.24 -9.58
N GLY A 21 -10.69 3.33 -8.36
CA GLY A 21 -11.73 2.44 -7.82
C GLY A 21 -11.22 1.42 -6.79
N GLN A 22 -9.92 1.19 -6.65
CA GLN A 22 -9.36 0.24 -5.67
C GLN A 22 -9.28 0.79 -4.24
N GLY A 23 -9.52 2.09 -4.03
CA GLY A 23 -9.46 2.70 -2.70
C GLY A 23 -8.05 3.14 -2.29
N ASN A 24 -7.16 3.44 -3.25
CA ASN A 24 -5.80 3.94 -3.00
C ASN A 24 -5.78 5.14 -2.04
N VAL A 25 -6.65 6.13 -2.30
CA VAL A 25 -6.79 7.34 -1.46
C VAL A 25 -7.23 7.00 -0.03
N LEU A 26 -8.11 6.01 0.13
CA LEU A 26 -8.55 5.58 1.46
C LEU A 26 -7.40 4.91 2.21
N ALA A 27 -6.66 4.01 1.56
CA ALA A 27 -5.49 3.36 2.15
C ALA A 27 -4.43 4.38 2.58
N SER A 28 -4.12 5.36 1.70
CA SER A 28 -3.13 6.40 2.02
C SER A 28 -3.54 7.26 3.21
N ARG A 29 -4.83 7.63 3.28
CA ARG A 29 -5.36 8.39 4.41
C ARG A 29 -5.39 7.59 5.71
N MET A 30 -5.71 6.28 5.67
CA MET A 30 -5.65 5.42 6.85
C MET A 30 -4.22 5.37 7.42
N VAL A 31 -3.22 5.09 6.57
CA VAL A 31 -1.82 5.08 7.01
C VAL A 31 -1.38 6.45 7.51
N GLY A 32 -1.73 7.53 6.79
CA GLY A 32 -1.40 8.90 7.20
C GLY A 32 -1.99 9.29 8.55
N ASP A 33 -3.25 8.97 8.80
CA ASP A 33 -3.92 9.24 10.07
C ASP A 33 -3.32 8.44 11.24
N MET A 34 -2.95 7.17 10.99
CA MET A 34 -2.26 6.34 11.99
C MET A 34 -0.93 6.97 12.39
N MET A 35 -0.10 7.35 11.42
CA MET A 35 1.21 7.97 11.68
C MET A 35 1.08 9.35 12.33
N ALA A 36 0.14 10.18 11.88
CA ALA A 36 -0.13 11.50 12.48
C ALA A 36 -0.58 11.37 13.93
N ARG A 37 -1.39 10.36 14.26
CA ARG A 37 -1.81 10.08 15.63
C ARG A 37 -0.64 9.70 16.56
N MET A 38 0.39 9.07 16.01
CA MET A 38 1.63 8.75 16.74
C MET A 38 2.56 9.97 16.88
N GLY A 39 2.13 11.15 16.41
CA GLY A 39 2.88 12.40 16.50
C GLY A 39 3.88 12.64 15.39
N PHE A 40 3.80 11.90 14.27
CA PHE A 40 4.59 12.20 13.07
C PHE A 40 3.96 13.32 12.25
N PHE A 41 4.80 14.07 11.57
CA PHE A 41 4.37 14.96 10.49
C PHE A 41 4.13 14.11 9.25
N VAL A 42 2.95 14.23 8.66
CA VAL A 42 2.58 13.44 7.47
C VAL A 42 2.08 14.38 6.39
N THR A 43 2.73 14.33 5.23
CA THR A 43 2.27 15.03 4.04
C THR A 43 1.85 14.02 2.99
N ILE A 44 0.64 14.16 2.46
CA ILE A 44 0.08 13.31 1.41
C ILE A 44 -0.09 14.13 0.13
N GLY A 45 0.48 13.64 -0.97
CA GLY A 45 0.24 14.14 -2.32
C GLY A 45 -0.41 13.08 -3.18
N GLU A 46 -1.46 13.43 -3.90
CA GLU A 46 -2.20 12.49 -4.74
C GLU A 46 -2.07 12.88 -6.22
N THR A 47 -1.79 11.90 -7.07
CA THR A 47 -1.74 12.07 -8.52
C THR A 47 -2.74 11.10 -9.15
N PHE A 48 -3.58 11.64 -10.03
CA PHE A 48 -4.61 10.89 -10.75
C PHE A 48 -4.30 10.91 -12.26
N GLY A 49 -4.45 9.74 -12.90
CA GLY A 49 -4.46 9.68 -14.35
C GLY A 49 -5.69 10.39 -14.95
N ALA A 50 -5.69 10.57 -16.27
CA ALA A 50 -6.77 11.24 -16.98
C ALA A 50 -8.14 10.53 -16.87
N SER A 51 -8.17 9.26 -16.52
CA SER A 51 -9.39 8.45 -16.36
C SER A 51 -9.76 8.29 -14.88
N GLN A 52 -11.00 8.61 -14.51
CA GLN A 52 -11.49 8.44 -13.13
C GLN A 52 -11.65 6.98 -12.69
N ARG A 53 -11.88 6.06 -13.64
CA ARG A 53 -11.98 4.61 -13.39
C ARG A 53 -10.98 3.89 -14.27
N GLY A 54 -10.22 2.97 -13.66
CA GLY A 54 -9.18 2.21 -14.37
C GLY A 54 -7.93 3.01 -14.75
N GLY A 55 -7.87 4.32 -14.46
CA GLY A 55 -6.67 5.14 -14.61
C GLY A 55 -5.72 4.95 -13.43
N SER A 56 -4.42 5.16 -13.67
CA SER A 56 -3.39 5.11 -12.63
C SER A 56 -3.67 6.11 -11.50
N VAL A 57 -3.53 5.66 -10.27
CA VAL A 57 -3.62 6.51 -9.07
C VAL A 57 -2.39 6.26 -8.22
N MET A 58 -1.75 7.34 -7.78
CA MET A 58 -0.58 7.28 -6.94
C MET A 58 -0.72 8.28 -5.79
N SER A 59 -0.50 7.80 -4.56
CA SER A 59 -0.44 8.62 -3.36
C SER A 59 0.97 8.58 -2.80
N HIS A 60 1.60 9.75 -2.69
CA HIS A 60 2.87 9.94 -2.01
C HIS A 60 2.60 10.23 -0.54
N LEU A 61 3.19 9.48 0.36
CA LEU A 61 3.17 9.76 1.79
C LEU A 61 4.60 10.03 2.26
N ARG A 62 4.83 11.23 2.77
CA ARG A 62 6.10 11.60 3.40
C ARG A 62 5.89 11.75 4.88
N ILE A 63 6.57 10.90 5.65
CA ILE A 63 6.40 10.77 7.08
C ILE A 63 7.71 11.18 7.74
N SER A 64 7.66 12.19 8.63
CA SER A 64 8.85 12.71 9.30
C SER A 64 8.61 12.92 10.80
N SER A 65 9.65 12.75 11.60
CA SER A 65 9.63 13.10 13.01
C SER A 65 9.86 14.59 13.25
N GLU A 66 10.37 15.31 12.28
CA GLU A 66 10.87 16.69 12.46
C GLU A 66 9.91 17.76 11.93
N SER A 67 9.40 17.61 10.69
CA SER A 67 8.60 18.67 10.04
C SER A 67 7.75 18.18 8.88
N ASN A 68 6.79 19.01 8.46
CA ASN A 68 6.07 18.80 7.20
C ASN A 68 6.99 19.09 6.00
N LEU A 69 6.88 18.23 4.99
CA LEU A 69 7.67 18.29 3.77
C LEU A 69 6.79 18.54 2.55
N SER A 70 7.41 18.90 1.42
CA SER A 70 6.74 18.92 0.13
C SER A 70 6.06 17.56 -0.14
N PRO A 71 4.84 17.53 -0.69
CA PRO A 71 4.09 16.28 -0.84
C PRO A 71 4.74 15.29 -1.83
N GLN A 72 5.49 15.78 -2.81
CA GLN A 72 6.09 14.92 -3.83
C GLN A 72 7.38 14.28 -3.34
N ILE A 73 7.45 12.95 -3.40
CA ILE A 73 8.68 12.18 -3.19
C ILE A 73 9.62 12.43 -4.38
N PRO A 74 10.91 12.73 -4.15
CA PRO A 74 11.88 12.83 -5.23
C PRO A 74 12.03 11.51 -5.99
N LYS A 75 12.37 11.57 -7.28
CA LYS A 75 12.65 10.37 -8.08
C LYS A 75 13.78 9.55 -7.44
N GLY A 76 13.66 8.23 -7.48
CA GLY A 76 14.64 7.32 -6.89
C GLY A 76 14.69 7.31 -5.36
N SER A 77 13.70 7.90 -4.66
CA SER A 77 13.76 8.10 -3.19
C SER A 77 12.58 7.45 -2.43
N ALA A 78 11.84 6.54 -3.04
CA ALA A 78 10.83 5.78 -2.31
C ALA A 78 11.50 4.67 -1.49
N HIS A 79 11.05 4.47 -0.26
CA HIS A 79 11.51 3.38 0.62
C HIS A 79 10.57 2.17 0.56
N MET A 80 9.28 2.42 0.33
CA MET A 80 8.26 1.39 0.25
C MET A 80 7.23 1.72 -0.82
N VAL A 81 6.83 0.71 -1.59
CA VAL A 81 5.68 0.76 -2.50
C VAL A 81 4.65 -0.25 -2.06
N VAL A 82 3.41 0.18 -1.90
CA VAL A 82 2.23 -0.68 -1.74
C VAL A 82 1.41 -0.57 -3.01
N ALA A 83 1.42 -1.62 -3.83
CA ALA A 83 0.73 -1.66 -5.11
C ALA A 83 -0.54 -2.52 -5.00
N LEU A 84 -1.70 -1.91 -5.25
CA LEU A 84 -2.98 -2.60 -5.29
C LEU A 84 -3.22 -3.28 -6.66
N GLU A 85 -2.35 -2.97 -7.65
CA GLU A 85 -2.38 -3.55 -8.98
C GLU A 85 -0.94 -3.83 -9.47
N PRO A 86 -0.65 -5.01 -10.06
CA PRO A 86 0.72 -5.44 -10.35
C PRO A 86 1.50 -4.54 -11.32
N THR A 87 0.90 -4.08 -12.43
CA THR A 87 1.61 -3.24 -13.41
C THR A 87 1.87 -1.83 -12.89
N GLU A 88 1.06 -1.36 -11.94
CA GLU A 88 1.30 -0.08 -11.27
C GLU A 88 2.55 -0.13 -10.39
N ALA A 89 2.90 -1.30 -9.80
CA ALA A 89 4.17 -1.46 -9.09
C ALA A 89 5.35 -1.18 -10.04
N ILE A 90 5.36 -1.80 -11.22
CA ILE A 90 6.44 -1.59 -12.21
C ILE A 90 6.52 -0.13 -12.64
N ARG A 91 5.38 0.53 -12.85
CA ARG A 91 5.31 1.95 -13.21
C ARG A 91 5.99 2.84 -12.17
N ILE A 92 5.75 2.57 -10.87
CA ILE A 92 6.35 3.32 -9.78
C ILE A 92 7.84 3.02 -9.65
N LEU A 93 8.25 1.77 -9.75
CA LEU A 93 9.65 1.38 -9.65
C LEU A 93 10.52 2.06 -10.71
N LYS A 94 10.01 2.28 -11.91
CA LYS A 94 10.71 3.00 -12.98
C LYS A 94 11.15 4.41 -12.58
N ASP A 95 10.29 5.16 -11.87
CA ASP A 95 10.55 6.56 -11.56
C ASP A 95 11.05 6.79 -10.13
N TYR A 96 10.61 5.97 -9.17
CA TYR A 96 10.84 6.16 -7.74
C TYR A 96 11.65 5.05 -7.10
N GLY A 97 11.92 3.96 -7.84
CA GLY A 97 12.71 2.82 -7.38
C GLY A 97 14.17 3.16 -7.12
N ASN A 98 14.78 2.40 -6.22
CA ASN A 98 16.20 2.38 -5.89
C ASN A 98 16.55 0.97 -5.38
N PRO A 99 17.84 0.62 -5.20
CA PRO A 99 18.25 -0.74 -4.79
C PRO A 99 17.70 -1.20 -3.42
N GLU A 100 17.34 -0.28 -2.54
CA GLU A 100 16.89 -0.56 -1.17
C GLU A 100 15.35 -0.54 -1.03
N ILE A 101 14.63 -0.30 -2.15
CA ILE A 101 13.17 -0.19 -2.13
C ILE A 101 12.52 -1.51 -1.77
N LYS A 102 11.47 -1.46 -0.96
CA LYS A 102 10.63 -2.61 -0.62
C LYS A 102 9.28 -2.51 -1.32
N VAL A 103 8.72 -3.65 -1.73
CA VAL A 103 7.48 -3.68 -2.50
C VAL A 103 6.49 -4.68 -1.91
N LEU A 104 5.31 -4.21 -1.57
CA LEU A 104 4.14 -5.02 -1.25
C LEU A 104 3.17 -4.94 -2.44
N CYS A 105 2.89 -6.06 -3.08
CA CYS A 105 2.11 -6.09 -4.32
C CYS A 105 0.91 -7.05 -4.20
N ASN A 106 -0.30 -6.52 -4.42
CA ASN A 106 -1.46 -7.35 -4.69
C ASN A 106 -1.32 -7.99 -6.07
N THR A 107 -1.57 -9.31 -6.16
CA THR A 107 -1.35 -10.10 -7.38
C THR A 107 -2.53 -10.09 -8.34
N ARG A 108 -3.67 -9.50 -7.98
CA ARG A 108 -4.85 -9.44 -8.84
C ARG A 108 -4.73 -8.35 -9.90
N PRO A 109 -4.67 -8.68 -11.20
CA PRO A 109 -4.62 -7.67 -12.25
C PRO A 109 -5.97 -6.98 -12.44
N ILE A 110 -5.92 -5.69 -12.82
CA ILE A 110 -7.07 -4.94 -13.34
C ILE A 110 -6.70 -4.47 -14.75
N HIS A 111 -7.26 -5.12 -15.73
CA HIS A 111 -6.95 -4.87 -17.12
C HIS A 111 -7.50 -3.50 -17.57
N SER A 112 -6.68 -2.73 -18.26
CA SER A 112 -7.10 -1.51 -18.94
C SER A 112 -8.02 -1.84 -20.14
N ILE A 113 -8.76 -0.85 -20.63
CA ILE A 113 -9.61 -1.02 -21.82
C ILE A 113 -8.78 -1.52 -23.01
N ALA A 114 -7.59 -0.98 -23.23
CA ALA A 114 -6.71 -1.41 -24.33
C ALA A 114 -6.30 -2.89 -24.24
N VAL A 115 -6.09 -3.39 -23.01
CA VAL A 115 -5.83 -4.82 -22.78
C VAL A 115 -7.08 -5.66 -23.06
N ILE A 116 -8.25 -5.22 -22.57
CA ILE A 116 -9.54 -5.93 -22.76
C ILE A 116 -9.89 -6.01 -24.25
N CYS A 117 -9.63 -4.94 -25.01
CA CYS A 117 -9.86 -4.89 -26.46
C CYS A 117 -8.78 -5.62 -27.28
N GLY A 118 -7.74 -6.15 -26.64
CA GLY A 118 -6.64 -6.85 -27.35
C GLY A 118 -5.66 -5.92 -28.07
N GLU A 119 -5.72 -4.61 -27.82
CA GLU A 119 -4.81 -3.62 -28.40
C GLU A 119 -3.43 -3.61 -27.75
N GLN A 120 -3.35 -4.07 -26.50
CA GLN A 120 -2.12 -4.18 -25.75
C GLN A 120 -2.06 -5.50 -24.98
N PRO A 121 -0.88 -6.15 -24.92
CA PRO A 121 -0.69 -7.31 -24.05
C PRO A 121 -0.63 -6.89 -22.58
N TYR A 122 -1.11 -7.76 -21.70
CA TYR A 122 -0.82 -7.66 -20.26
C TYR A 122 0.27 -8.67 -19.93
N PRO A 123 1.38 -8.27 -19.27
CA PRO A 123 2.44 -9.20 -18.90
C PRO A 123 1.90 -10.29 -17.96
N SER A 124 2.46 -11.49 -18.04
CA SER A 124 2.11 -12.56 -17.10
C SER A 124 2.49 -12.16 -15.67
N LEU A 125 1.77 -12.67 -14.69
CA LEU A 125 2.08 -12.43 -13.29
C LEU A 125 3.49 -12.94 -12.93
N TYR A 126 3.97 -13.98 -13.59
CA TYR A 126 5.32 -14.49 -13.43
C TYR A 126 6.38 -13.46 -13.86
N GLU A 127 6.22 -12.86 -15.04
CA GLU A 127 7.13 -11.81 -15.52
C GLU A 127 7.12 -10.60 -14.59
N ILE A 128 5.94 -10.14 -14.16
CA ILE A 128 5.81 -9.00 -13.26
C ILE A 128 6.51 -9.28 -11.93
N LYS A 129 6.32 -10.47 -11.34
CA LYS A 129 6.99 -10.86 -10.09
C LYS A 129 8.51 -10.88 -10.24
N ASN A 130 9.03 -11.39 -11.35
CA ASN A 130 10.46 -11.41 -11.62
C ASN A 130 11.02 -9.98 -11.72
N TRP A 131 10.38 -9.10 -12.47
CA TRP A 131 10.82 -7.71 -12.59
C TRP A 131 10.79 -6.97 -11.23
N ILE A 132 9.74 -7.18 -10.43
CA ILE A 132 9.68 -6.56 -9.09
C ILE A 132 10.81 -7.08 -8.22
N ASN A 133 11.09 -8.39 -8.22
CA ASN A 133 12.19 -8.98 -7.45
C ASN A 133 13.56 -8.45 -7.88
N GLU A 134 13.77 -8.23 -9.17
CA GLU A 134 15.03 -7.70 -9.70
C GLU A 134 15.22 -6.20 -9.37
N LEU A 135 14.12 -5.45 -9.23
CA LEU A 135 14.12 -4.01 -9.03
C LEU A 135 13.96 -3.58 -7.54
N SER A 136 13.87 -4.52 -6.62
CA SER A 136 13.66 -4.23 -5.20
C SER A 136 14.54 -5.08 -4.29
N GLU A 137 14.87 -4.54 -3.12
CA GLU A 137 15.57 -5.28 -2.05
C GLU A 137 14.73 -6.45 -1.53
N LYS A 138 13.43 -6.20 -1.36
CA LYS A 138 12.48 -7.19 -0.83
C LYS A 138 11.08 -6.96 -1.39
N SER A 139 10.42 -8.06 -1.72
CA SER A 139 9.04 -8.00 -2.19
C SER A 139 8.14 -9.03 -1.51
N TRP A 140 6.87 -8.67 -1.36
CA TRP A 140 5.80 -9.54 -0.89
C TRP A 140 4.66 -9.52 -1.91
N PHE A 141 4.17 -10.70 -2.26
CA PHE A 141 3.08 -10.87 -3.22
C PHE A 141 1.90 -11.53 -2.53
N LEU A 142 0.75 -10.84 -2.52
CA LEU A 142 -0.46 -11.26 -1.83
C LEU A 142 -1.66 -11.19 -2.79
N ASP A 143 -2.58 -12.14 -2.71
CA ASP A 143 -3.90 -11.96 -3.32
C ASP A 143 -4.86 -11.37 -2.29
N THR A 144 -4.75 -10.06 -2.08
CA THR A 144 -5.61 -9.32 -1.14
C THR A 144 -7.03 -9.19 -1.68
N THR A 145 -7.24 -9.34 -2.97
CA THR A 145 -8.56 -9.30 -3.59
C THR A 145 -9.35 -10.56 -3.26
N GLU A 146 -8.75 -11.74 -3.38
CA GLU A 146 -9.40 -13.01 -3.01
C GLU A 146 -9.72 -13.05 -1.51
N ALA A 147 -8.77 -12.61 -0.67
CA ALA A 147 -9.00 -12.49 0.76
C ALA A 147 -10.17 -11.53 1.09
N ALA A 148 -10.28 -10.40 0.39
CA ALA A 148 -11.37 -9.45 0.56
C ALA A 148 -12.73 -10.03 0.12
N VAL A 149 -12.76 -10.79 -0.97
CA VAL A 149 -13.97 -11.51 -1.43
C VAL A 149 -14.42 -12.52 -0.38
N THR A 150 -13.49 -13.24 0.24
CA THR A 150 -13.79 -14.19 1.35
C THR A 150 -14.40 -13.48 2.55
N LEU A 151 -14.00 -12.23 2.83
CA LEU A 151 -14.62 -11.37 3.86
C LEU A 151 -15.95 -10.73 3.41
N GLY A 152 -16.42 -11.02 2.18
CA GLY A 152 -17.71 -10.59 1.65
C GLY A 152 -17.71 -9.24 0.94
N ASN A 153 -16.57 -8.53 0.83
CA ASN A 153 -16.53 -7.25 0.13
C ASN A 153 -15.15 -6.96 -0.50
N PRO A 154 -15.03 -6.99 -1.84
CA PRO A 154 -13.75 -6.75 -2.55
C PRO A 154 -13.06 -5.43 -2.22
N ILE A 155 -13.80 -4.41 -1.78
CA ILE A 155 -13.23 -3.10 -1.40
C ILE A 155 -12.29 -3.20 -0.19
N LEU A 156 -12.45 -4.23 0.66
CA LEU A 156 -11.60 -4.47 1.82
C LEU A 156 -10.14 -4.82 1.44
N GLY A 157 -9.87 -5.11 0.17
CA GLY A 157 -8.52 -5.36 -0.32
C GLY A 157 -7.54 -4.22 -0.01
N ASN A 158 -8.01 -2.97 0.00
CA ASN A 158 -7.20 -1.82 0.41
C ASN A 158 -6.84 -1.87 1.91
N THR A 159 -7.79 -2.24 2.77
CA THR A 159 -7.56 -2.40 4.23
C THR A 159 -6.64 -3.60 4.51
N ILE A 160 -6.81 -4.70 3.77
CA ILE A 160 -5.90 -5.85 3.84
C ILE A 160 -4.47 -5.44 3.46
N CYS A 161 -4.29 -4.61 2.43
CA CYS A 161 -2.97 -4.06 2.06
C CYS A 161 -2.38 -3.19 3.19
N VAL A 162 -3.19 -2.40 3.90
CA VAL A 162 -2.72 -1.61 5.06
C VAL A 162 -2.29 -2.54 6.20
N GLY A 163 -3.06 -3.57 6.51
CA GLY A 163 -2.69 -4.60 7.49
C GLY A 163 -1.43 -5.37 7.09
N ALA A 164 -1.29 -5.72 5.79
CA ALA A 164 -0.09 -6.34 5.27
C ALA A 164 1.13 -5.42 5.39
N LEU A 165 1.00 -4.12 5.11
CA LEU A 165 2.05 -3.14 5.34
C LEU A 165 2.47 -3.12 6.83
N ALA A 166 1.51 -3.16 7.75
CA ALA A 166 1.81 -3.29 9.18
C ALA A 166 2.59 -4.57 9.49
N GLY A 167 2.16 -5.70 8.93
CA GLY A 167 2.82 -7.00 9.08
C GLY A 167 4.27 -7.04 8.58
N THR A 168 4.67 -6.15 7.65
CA THR A 168 6.07 -6.04 7.20
C THR A 168 7.01 -5.48 8.26
N GLY A 169 6.47 -4.77 9.27
CA GLY A 169 7.25 -4.10 10.30
C GLY A 169 8.07 -2.89 9.83
N THR A 170 7.86 -2.42 8.59
CA THR A 170 8.59 -1.26 8.03
C THR A 170 8.12 0.08 8.59
N LEU A 171 6.89 0.13 9.08
CA LEU A 171 6.29 1.26 9.78
C LEU A 171 5.60 0.77 11.05
N PRO A 172 5.54 1.59 12.12
CA PRO A 172 4.92 1.22 13.39
C PRO A 172 3.39 1.34 13.31
N LEU A 173 2.75 0.59 12.44
CA LEU A 173 1.30 0.60 12.24
C LEU A 173 0.63 -0.39 13.20
N GLU A 174 0.34 0.05 14.42
CA GLU A 174 -0.26 -0.78 15.45
C GLU A 174 -1.77 -0.93 15.25
N ARG A 175 -2.31 -2.12 15.58
CA ARG A 175 -3.72 -2.47 15.43
C ARG A 175 -4.66 -1.54 16.22
N GLU A 176 -4.27 -1.21 17.44
CA GLU A 176 -5.06 -0.32 18.33
C GLU A 176 -5.18 1.09 17.75
N ILE A 177 -4.13 1.57 17.08
CA ILE A 177 -4.14 2.87 16.40
C ILE A 177 -5.04 2.81 15.17
N PHE A 178 -4.97 1.72 14.40
CA PHE A 178 -5.87 1.50 13.27
C PHE A 178 -7.34 1.48 13.72
N GLU A 179 -7.69 0.70 14.75
CA GLU A 179 -9.02 0.65 15.33
C GLU A 179 -9.52 2.04 15.73
N HIS A 180 -8.69 2.81 16.41
CA HIS A 180 -9.06 4.16 16.81
C HIS A 180 -9.30 5.10 15.62
N VAL A 181 -8.50 4.99 14.57
CA VAL A 181 -8.63 5.81 13.34
C VAL A 181 -9.94 5.50 12.63
N ILE A 182 -10.28 4.22 12.44
CA ILE A 182 -11.49 3.83 11.70
C ILE A 182 -12.77 4.05 12.51
N SER A 183 -12.74 3.85 13.84
CA SER A 183 -13.90 4.05 14.72
C SER A 183 -14.42 5.50 14.73
N ARG A 184 -13.57 6.46 14.37
CA ARG A 184 -13.97 7.88 14.25
C ARG A 184 -14.60 8.22 12.89
N LYS A 185 -14.45 7.36 11.89
CA LYS A 185 -14.83 7.64 10.49
C LYS A 185 -15.91 6.69 9.95
N MET A 186 -16.13 5.57 10.63
CA MET A 186 -17.03 4.52 10.17
C MET A 186 -18.04 4.18 11.25
N SER A 187 -19.19 3.64 10.83
CA SER A 187 -20.19 3.06 11.73
C SER A 187 -19.67 1.75 12.34
N SER A 188 -20.19 1.36 13.50
CA SER A 188 -19.72 0.19 14.27
C SER A 188 -19.72 -1.10 13.46
N ASP A 189 -20.74 -1.33 12.65
CA ASP A 189 -20.85 -2.49 11.76
C ASP A 189 -19.70 -2.58 10.72
N LYS A 190 -19.17 -1.43 10.32
CA LYS A 190 -18.01 -1.35 9.39
C LYS A 190 -16.67 -1.45 10.10
N VAL A 191 -16.60 -1.09 11.38
CA VAL A 191 -15.35 -1.18 12.16
C VAL A 191 -14.91 -2.63 12.25
N ASP A 192 -15.77 -3.56 12.69
CA ASP A 192 -15.43 -4.96 12.90
C ASP A 192 -14.91 -5.64 11.64
N ILE A 193 -15.57 -5.42 10.50
CA ILE A 193 -15.13 -6.02 9.24
C ILE A 193 -13.80 -5.44 8.74
N ASN A 194 -13.55 -4.14 8.98
CA ASN A 194 -12.26 -3.52 8.63
C ASN A 194 -11.14 -3.97 9.56
N LEU A 195 -11.42 -4.23 10.85
CA LEU A 195 -10.46 -4.84 11.77
C LEU A 195 -10.09 -6.25 11.31
N SER A 196 -11.09 -7.07 10.95
CA SER A 196 -10.86 -8.40 10.39
C SER A 196 -10.04 -8.36 9.11
N ALA A 197 -10.27 -7.38 8.24
CA ALA A 197 -9.50 -7.18 7.02
C ALA A 197 -8.04 -6.78 7.32
N TYR A 198 -7.84 -5.89 8.28
CA TYR A 198 -6.51 -5.50 8.73
C TYR A 198 -5.74 -6.69 9.31
N ASP A 199 -6.35 -7.44 10.23
CA ASP A 199 -5.75 -8.63 10.86
C ASP A 199 -5.41 -9.69 9.80
N THR A 200 -6.29 -9.91 8.80
CA THR A 200 -6.02 -10.79 7.66
C THR A 200 -4.75 -10.38 6.92
N GLY A 201 -4.55 -9.09 6.66
CA GLY A 201 -3.34 -8.58 6.01
C GLY A 201 -2.07 -8.84 6.81
N VAL A 202 -2.11 -8.61 8.13
CA VAL A 202 -0.99 -8.91 9.04
C VAL A 202 -0.63 -10.39 8.99
N ASP A 203 -1.64 -11.27 9.07
CA ASP A 203 -1.43 -12.71 9.09
C ASP A 203 -0.91 -13.25 7.74
N MET A 204 -1.34 -12.68 6.62
CA MET A 204 -0.79 -13.03 5.30
C MET A 204 0.73 -12.82 5.24
N ILE A 205 1.24 -11.73 5.79
CA ILE A 205 2.69 -11.46 5.84
C ILE A 205 3.40 -12.41 6.80
N ARG A 206 2.84 -12.66 7.99
CA ARG A 206 3.40 -13.59 8.96
C ARG A 206 3.58 -14.98 8.36
N ASN A 207 2.57 -15.47 7.64
CA ASN A 207 2.59 -16.78 7.00
C ASN A 207 3.68 -16.89 5.92
N ILE A 208 3.94 -15.82 5.15
CA ILE A 208 5.04 -15.79 4.17
C ILE A 208 6.39 -15.85 4.89
N THR A 209 6.55 -15.08 5.97
CA THR A 209 7.83 -14.99 6.69
C THR A 209 8.16 -16.29 7.44
N THR A 210 7.15 -17.00 7.93
CA THR A 210 7.32 -18.28 8.67
C THR A 210 7.60 -19.46 7.72
N ASN A 211 7.13 -19.41 6.48
CA ASN A 211 7.28 -20.46 5.47
C ASN A 211 8.48 -20.27 4.54
N CYS A 212 9.29 -19.22 4.74
CA CYS A 212 10.57 -19.06 4.03
C CYS A 212 11.66 -19.83 4.79
N PRO A 213 12.29 -20.87 4.17
CA PRO A 213 13.30 -21.70 4.81
C PRO A 213 14.59 -20.93 5.11
#